data_0105acc57e395f0d3f2c6fae2ee6c64f
#
_entry.id   0105acc57e395f0d3f2c6fae2ee6c64f
#
_cell.length_a   1.000
_cell.length_b   1.000
_cell.length_c   1.000
_cell.angle_alpha   90.00
_cell.angle_beta   90.00
_cell.angle_gamma   90.00
#
_symmetry.space_group_name_H-M   'P 1'
#
loop_
_entity.id
_entity.type
_entity.pdbx_description
1 polymer ?
#
loop_
_entity_poly.entity_id
_entity_poly.type
_entity_poly.pdbx_seq_one_letter_code
_entity_poly.pdbx_strand_id
1 'polypeptide(L)' 'VVGVAIPDVPGGLNKVLQVLTDARVNVEYMYAFLGGHDVDRAYMIFRVADESAAEAALAARGIRTLEQEEVEAL' A
#
# COMPACT_ATOMS: atom_id res chain seq x y z
N VAL A 1 -9.74 -4.25 -0.33
CA VAL A 1 -8.37 -4.02 -0.77
C VAL A 1 -7.74 -2.88 0.02
N VAL A 2 -6.44 -2.90 0.11
CA VAL A 2 -5.67 -1.84 0.78
C VAL A 2 -4.84 -1.11 -0.27
N GLY A 3 -4.91 0.20 -0.26
CA GLY A 3 -4.14 1.04 -1.17
C GLY A 3 -3.13 1.89 -0.44
N VAL A 4 -1.96 2.08 -1.03
CA VAL A 4 -0.88 2.89 -0.48
C VAL A 4 -0.32 3.79 -1.57
N ALA A 5 -0.12 5.05 -1.27
CA ALA A 5 0.58 5.96 -2.16
C ALA A 5 2.08 5.91 -1.84
N ILE A 6 2.89 5.70 -2.85
CA ILE A 6 4.34 5.54 -2.70
C ILE A 6 5.04 6.70 -3.40
N PRO A 7 5.58 7.67 -2.65
CA PRO A 7 6.25 8.82 -3.25
C PRO A 7 7.63 8.51 -3.82
N ASP A 8 8.29 7.49 -3.30
CA ASP A 8 9.62 7.06 -3.75
C ASP A 8 9.54 5.58 -4.10
N VAL A 9 9.28 5.31 -5.37
CA VAL A 9 8.94 3.96 -5.81
C VAL A 9 9.97 2.88 -5.45
N PRO A 10 11.27 3.05 -5.73
CA PRO A 10 12.23 1.98 -5.41
C PRO A 10 12.31 1.67 -3.91
N GLY A 11 12.48 2.71 -3.08
CA GLY A 11 12.59 2.54 -1.63
C GLY A 11 11.26 2.30 -0.97
N GLY A 12 10.21 3.01 -1.44
CA GLY A 12 8.88 2.92 -0.87
C GLY A 12 8.25 1.55 -1.03
N LEU A 13 8.41 0.94 -2.20
CA LEU A 13 7.89 -0.40 -2.47
C LEU A 13 8.51 -1.42 -1.52
N ASN A 14 9.83 -1.41 -1.40
CA ASN A 14 10.53 -2.32 -0.51
C ASN A 14 10.09 -2.13 0.95
N LYS A 15 9.89 -0.89 1.36
CA LYS A 15 9.45 -0.58 2.72
C LYS A 15 8.07 -1.17 3.00
N VAL A 16 7.13 -1.00 2.08
CA VAL A 16 5.78 -1.55 2.22
C VAL A 16 5.82 -3.07 2.31
N LEU A 17 6.56 -3.71 1.41
CA LEU A 17 6.67 -5.17 1.40
C LEU A 17 7.32 -5.68 2.68
N GLN A 18 8.33 -4.99 3.18
CA GLN A 18 9.00 -5.38 4.41
C GLN A 18 8.06 -5.29 5.62
N VAL A 19 7.27 -4.22 5.69
CA VAL A 19 6.28 -4.06 6.77
C VAL A 19 5.27 -5.20 6.77
N LEU A 20 4.75 -5.54 5.60
CA LEU A 20 3.77 -6.62 5.48
C LEU A 20 4.38 -7.97 5.83
N THR A 21 5.61 -8.21 5.42
CA THR A 21 6.34 -9.43 5.76
C THR A 21 6.57 -9.55 7.26
N ASP A 22 7.02 -8.47 7.88
CA ASP A 22 7.29 -8.45 9.32
C ASP A 22 6.02 -8.65 10.15
N ALA A 23 4.92 -8.14 9.67
CA ALA A 23 3.62 -8.29 10.32
C ALA A 23 2.95 -9.63 10.01
N ARG A 24 3.56 -10.44 9.15
CA ARG A 24 3.03 -11.74 8.71
C ARG A 24 1.65 -11.62 8.07
N VAL A 25 1.46 -10.56 7.31
CA VAL A 25 0.23 -10.34 6.58
C VAL A 25 0.25 -11.18 5.31
N ASN A 26 -0.80 -11.96 5.11
CA ASN A 26 -0.92 -12.80 3.92
C ASN A 26 -1.48 -11.98 2.76
N VAL A 27 -0.63 -11.67 1.80
CA VAL A 27 -1.01 -10.91 0.60
C VAL A 27 -1.47 -11.89 -0.46
N GLU A 28 -2.73 -11.79 -0.86
CA GLU A 28 -3.31 -12.68 -1.87
C GLU A 28 -2.90 -12.26 -3.27
N TYR A 29 -2.93 -10.96 -3.54
CA TYR A 29 -2.40 -10.40 -4.79
C TYR A 29 -2.07 -8.93 -4.57
N MET A 30 -1.25 -8.39 -5.45
CA MET A 30 -0.94 -6.96 -5.45
C MET A 30 -0.57 -6.49 -6.83
N TYR A 31 -0.78 -5.20 -7.08
CA TYR A 31 -0.31 -4.56 -8.29
C TYR A 31 -0.02 -3.09 -7.99
N ALA A 32 0.85 -2.51 -8.79
CA ALA A 32 1.23 -1.11 -8.64
C ALA A 32 1.06 -0.41 -9.99
N PHE A 33 0.75 0.88 -9.95
CA PHE A 33 0.63 1.69 -11.15
C PHE A 33 1.00 3.13 -10.85
N LEU A 34 1.37 3.87 -11.89
CA LEU A 34 1.68 5.28 -11.76
C LEU A 34 0.40 6.08 -11.69
N GLY A 35 0.36 7.06 -10.81
CA GLY A 35 -0.82 7.89 -10.63
C GLY A 35 -1.07 8.79 -11.84
N GLY A 36 -2.35 8.93 -12.21
CA GLY A 36 -2.73 9.67 -13.41
C GLY A 36 -2.45 11.16 -13.34
N HIS A 37 -2.53 11.77 -12.17
CA HIS A 37 -2.35 13.20 -12.00
C HIS A 37 -0.99 13.59 -11.44
N ASP A 38 -0.28 12.66 -10.86
CA ASP A 38 1.01 12.88 -10.22
C ASP A 38 1.97 11.80 -10.66
N VAL A 39 2.82 12.15 -11.62
CA VAL A 39 3.75 11.19 -12.22
C VAL A 39 4.90 10.81 -11.28
N ASP A 40 5.08 11.54 -10.19
CA ASP A 40 6.12 11.25 -9.21
C ASP A 40 5.68 10.23 -8.16
N ARG A 41 4.42 9.81 -8.23
CA ARG A 41 3.86 8.85 -7.28
C ARG A 41 3.42 7.58 -7.98
N ALA A 42 3.64 6.48 -7.29
CA ALA A 42 3.03 5.21 -7.65
C ALA A 42 1.98 4.87 -6.60
N TYR A 43 0.97 4.14 -7.02
CA TYR A 43 -0.04 3.61 -6.12
C TYR A 43 0.06 2.11 -6.11
N MET A 44 0.02 1.54 -4.93
CA MET A 44 0.10 0.11 -4.75
C MET A 44 -1.22 -0.36 -4.14
N ILE A 45 -1.88 -1.29 -4.82
CA ILE A 45 -3.14 -1.87 -4.37
C ILE A 45 -2.88 -3.33 -4.09
N PHE A 46 -3.30 -3.79 -2.92
CA PHE A 46 -3.14 -5.20 -2.58
C PHE A 46 -4.32 -5.72 -1.79
N ARG A 47 -4.58 -6.98 -1.98
CA ARG A 47 -5.62 -7.70 -1.24
C ARG A 47 -4.95 -8.61 -0.24
N VAL A 48 -5.41 -8.52 1.00
CA VAL A 48 -4.87 -9.29 2.11
C VAL A 48 -5.99 -10.02 2.83
N ALA A 49 -5.64 -11.07 3.52
CA ALA A 49 -6.62 -11.84 4.29
C ALA A 49 -7.20 -11.03 5.44
N ASP A 50 -6.38 -10.18 6.06
CA ASP A 50 -6.81 -9.32 7.17
C ASP A 50 -6.40 -7.88 6.89
N GLU A 51 -7.34 -7.09 6.37
CA GLU A 51 -7.08 -5.70 6.03
C GLU A 51 -6.77 -4.84 7.26
N SER A 52 -7.45 -5.10 8.37
CA SER A 52 -7.21 -4.35 9.60
C SER A 52 -5.79 -4.54 10.12
N ALA A 53 -5.29 -5.77 10.07
CA ALA A 53 -3.92 -6.05 10.49
C ALA A 53 -2.91 -5.36 9.56
N ALA A 54 -3.16 -5.39 8.26
CA ALA A 54 -2.29 -4.72 7.30
C ALA A 54 -2.26 -3.21 7.52
N GLU A 55 -3.42 -2.60 7.68
CA GLU A 55 -3.52 -1.16 7.92
C GLU A 55 -2.83 -0.75 9.22
N ALA A 56 -3.01 -1.52 10.27
CA ALA A 56 -2.38 -1.25 11.56
C ALA A 56 -0.84 -1.35 11.45
N ALA A 57 -0.35 -2.36 10.76
CA ALA A 57 1.09 -2.55 10.57
C ALA A 57 1.71 -1.39 9.78
N LEU A 58 1.04 -0.97 8.72
CA LEU A 58 1.50 0.14 7.89
C LEU A 58 1.48 1.46 8.68
N ALA A 59 0.40 1.72 9.41
CA ALA A 59 0.29 2.91 10.23
C ALA A 59 1.37 2.97 11.31
N ALA A 60 1.71 1.84 11.92
CA ALA A 60 2.75 1.77 12.93
C ALA A 60 4.14 2.14 12.39
N ARG A 61 4.33 2.02 11.08
CA ARG A 61 5.58 2.41 10.42
C ARG A 61 5.49 3.78 9.74
N GLY A 62 4.42 4.53 10.00
CA GLY A 62 4.23 5.84 9.43
C GLY A 62 3.81 5.84 7.97
N ILE A 63 3.32 4.74 7.46
CA ILE A 63 2.84 4.62 6.08
C ILE A 63 1.33 4.83 6.08
N ARG A 64 0.89 5.86 5.36
CA ARG A 64 -0.53 6.15 5.26
C ARG A 64 -1.18 5.24 4.22
N THR A 65 -2.29 4.61 4.61
CA THR A 65 -3.10 3.86 3.67
C THR A 65 -4.16 4.78 3.05
N LEU A 66 -4.54 4.47 1.83
CA LEU A 66 -5.62 5.19 1.15
C LEU A 66 -6.97 4.72 1.69
N GLU A 67 -7.90 5.64 1.80
CA GLU A 67 -9.26 5.27 2.15
C GLU A 67 -9.97 4.68 0.93
N GLN A 68 -11.07 3.96 1.17
CA GLN A 68 -11.82 3.31 0.11
C GLN A 68 -12.20 4.29 -0.99
N GLU A 69 -12.61 5.48 -0.64
CA GLU A 69 -12.99 6.51 -1.61
C GLU A 69 -11.81 6.93 -2.47
N GLU A 70 -10.63 7.04 -1.89
CA GLU A 70 -9.42 7.38 -2.62
C GLU A 70 -9.03 6.28 -3.61
N VAL A 71 -9.17 5.02 -3.19
CA VAL A 71 -8.90 3.86 -4.05
C VAL A 71 -9.84 3.84 -5.23
N GLU A 72 -11.11 4.10 -5.01
CA GLU A 72 -12.12 4.11 -6.07
C GLU A 72 -11.91 5.24 -7.07
N ALA A 73 -11.29 6.33 -6.65
CA ALA A 73 -11.04 7.49 -7.48
C ALA A 73 -9.77 7.39 -8.34
N LEU A 74 -8.97 6.38 -8.15
CA LEU A 74 -7.72 6.21 -8.90
C LEU A 74 -7.92 5.87 -10.38
#